data_3894e007ea4b59a7318abd68f3ae10a1
#
_entry.id   3894e007ea4b59a7318abd68f3ae10a1
#
_cell.length_a   1.000
_cell.length_b   1.000
_cell.length_c   1.000
_cell.angle_alpha   90.00
_cell.angle_beta   90.00
_cell.angle_gamma   90.00
#
_symmetry.space_group_name_H-M   'P 1'
#
loop_
_entity.id
_entity.type
_entity.pdbx_description
1 polymer ?
#
loop_
_entity_poly.entity_id
_entity_poly.type
_entity_poly.pdbx_seq_one_letter_code
_entity_poly.pdbx_strand_id
1 'polypeptide(L)'
;MKVTVFGIGYVGLVQAAVLAEVGHEVMCIDVDENKVENLKKGIIPIYEPGLTPLVKKNYEEGRLHFSTDAEAGVAHGTIQFIAVGTPPDEDGSADLKYVTAVARTIAQYMTDHKVVLDKSTVPVGTADRVRESMQETLNKRGVDYSFDVVSNPEFLKEGAAVADCMRPERIVVGTDNEDVVSILRELYEPFNRNHDRMILMDIHSAELTKYAANCMLATKISFMNEISNLAELLGADIEKVRKGIGSDSRIGYSFIYPGCGYGGSCFPKDVQALIRTAEQIGYQPRILRAVEDVNNDQKKKLPEFILRHFGDDLRGKTFAVWGLAFKPNTDDMREASSRVLLETLWEHGATVQAFDPEAMDEAQRIFGHREDLRLTGTKESALHGADALVICTEWQNFRAPDFDVLKNTLKQPVIFDGRNLYDPERLNKRGFVYYGIGRGESINLRK
;
A
#
# COMPACT_ATOMS: atom_id res chain seq x y z
N MET A 1 14.90 -23.06 -10.78
CA MET A 1 14.82 -22.38 -12.10
C MET A 1 15.62 -21.10 -12.04
N LYS A 2 16.04 -20.58 -13.21
CA LYS A 2 16.64 -19.23 -13.33
C LYS A 2 15.57 -18.22 -13.70
N VAL A 3 15.49 -17.15 -12.92
CA VAL A 3 14.45 -16.13 -13.02
C VAL A 3 15.07 -14.74 -13.05
N THR A 4 14.56 -13.87 -13.89
CA THR A 4 14.96 -12.45 -13.90
C THR A 4 13.79 -11.59 -13.48
N VAL A 5 14.06 -10.58 -12.64
CA VAL A 5 13.06 -9.61 -12.17
C VAL A 5 13.52 -8.21 -12.53
N PHE A 6 12.75 -7.53 -13.37
CA PHE A 6 12.97 -6.13 -13.74
C PHE A 6 12.18 -5.22 -12.80
N GLY A 7 12.89 -4.33 -12.13
CA GLY A 7 12.37 -3.42 -11.11
C GLY A 7 12.61 -3.96 -9.70
N ILE A 8 13.33 -3.16 -8.89
CA ILE A 8 13.65 -3.48 -7.49
C ILE A 8 12.90 -2.52 -6.56
N GLY A 9 11.66 -2.24 -6.90
CA GLY A 9 10.71 -1.60 -6.01
C GLY A 9 10.18 -2.61 -5.00
N TYR A 10 9.12 -2.22 -4.31
CA TYR A 10 8.49 -3.01 -3.26
C TYR A 10 8.13 -4.43 -3.73
N VAL A 11 7.35 -4.53 -4.80
CA VAL A 11 6.87 -5.81 -5.34
C VAL A 11 8.02 -6.66 -5.88
N GLY A 12 8.88 -6.06 -6.70
CA GLY A 12 9.98 -6.79 -7.36
C GLY A 12 10.98 -7.35 -6.37
N LEU A 13 11.38 -6.58 -5.36
CA LEU A 13 12.35 -7.02 -4.36
C LEU A 13 11.80 -8.13 -3.46
N VAL A 14 10.55 -7.99 -3.00
CA VAL A 14 9.89 -9.04 -2.18
C VAL A 14 9.73 -10.32 -2.98
N GLN A 15 9.24 -10.23 -4.21
CA GLN A 15 9.07 -11.39 -5.09
C GLN A 15 10.40 -12.09 -5.36
N ALA A 16 11.45 -11.33 -5.67
CA ALA A 16 12.78 -11.86 -5.96
C ALA A 16 13.37 -12.58 -4.73
N ALA A 17 13.31 -11.95 -3.55
CA ALA A 17 13.84 -12.52 -2.32
C ALA A 17 13.12 -13.82 -1.93
N VAL A 18 11.79 -13.87 -2.10
CA VAL A 18 10.99 -15.06 -1.80
C VAL A 18 11.25 -16.20 -2.80
N LEU A 19 11.35 -15.88 -4.10
CA LEU A 19 11.73 -16.89 -5.11
C LEU A 19 13.14 -17.46 -4.85
N ALA A 20 14.08 -16.62 -4.46
CA ALA A 20 15.42 -17.07 -4.07
C ALA A 20 15.39 -17.96 -2.82
N GLU A 21 14.58 -17.62 -1.82
CA GLU A 21 14.43 -18.39 -0.58
C GLU A 21 13.92 -19.82 -0.82
N VAL A 22 13.02 -20.02 -1.79
CA VAL A 22 12.52 -21.35 -2.14
C VAL A 22 13.42 -22.12 -3.10
N GLY A 23 14.59 -21.56 -3.47
CA GLY A 23 15.64 -22.28 -4.20
C GLY A 23 15.80 -21.90 -5.67
N HIS A 24 15.08 -20.91 -6.18
CA HIS A 24 15.34 -20.37 -7.51
C HIS A 24 16.58 -19.48 -7.52
N GLU A 25 17.28 -19.41 -8.64
CA GLU A 25 18.38 -18.48 -8.87
C GLU A 25 17.82 -17.22 -9.54
N VAL A 26 17.84 -16.09 -8.82
CA VAL A 26 17.14 -14.87 -9.21
C VAL A 26 18.14 -13.75 -9.49
N MET A 27 18.01 -13.10 -10.65
CA MET A 27 18.71 -11.89 -11.01
C MET A 27 17.74 -10.71 -11.07
N CYS A 28 18.01 -9.68 -10.27
CA CYS A 28 17.25 -8.44 -10.25
C CYS A 28 17.95 -7.39 -11.09
N ILE A 29 17.22 -6.74 -11.98
CA ILE A 29 17.68 -5.67 -12.84
C ILE A 29 16.94 -4.38 -12.52
N ASP A 30 17.69 -3.30 -12.28
CA ASP A 30 17.16 -1.95 -12.13
C ASP A 30 18.08 -0.94 -12.80
N VAL A 31 17.52 0.15 -13.27
CA VAL A 31 18.28 1.24 -13.91
C VAL A 31 19.01 2.14 -12.91
N ASP A 32 18.61 2.09 -11.64
CA ASP A 32 19.19 2.91 -10.56
C ASP A 32 20.44 2.24 -9.98
N GLU A 33 21.61 2.72 -10.42
CA GLU A 33 22.92 2.21 -9.96
C GLU A 33 23.08 2.33 -8.44
N ASN A 34 22.63 3.43 -7.85
CA ASN A 34 22.75 3.63 -6.39
C ASN A 34 21.95 2.60 -5.62
N LYS A 35 20.73 2.32 -6.07
CA LYS A 35 19.88 1.29 -5.49
C LYS A 35 20.52 -0.09 -5.59
N VAL A 36 21.04 -0.44 -6.76
CA VAL A 36 21.72 -1.73 -6.99
C VAL A 36 22.94 -1.87 -6.08
N GLU A 37 23.82 -0.84 -6.02
CA GLU A 37 25.01 -0.87 -5.19
C GLU A 37 24.68 -0.92 -3.68
N ASN A 38 23.64 -0.23 -3.24
CA ASN A 38 23.18 -0.30 -1.86
C ASN A 38 22.67 -1.70 -1.51
N LEU A 39 21.89 -2.34 -2.37
CA LEU A 39 21.41 -3.70 -2.18
C LEU A 39 22.55 -4.71 -2.07
N LYS A 40 23.58 -4.60 -2.90
CA LYS A 40 24.81 -5.42 -2.80
C LYS A 40 25.52 -5.28 -1.44
N LYS A 41 25.41 -4.10 -0.82
CA LYS A 41 25.93 -3.83 0.54
C LYS A 41 24.97 -4.23 1.67
N GLY A 42 23.81 -4.80 1.34
CA GLY A 42 22.78 -5.16 2.31
C GLY A 42 21.96 -3.98 2.84
N ILE A 43 22.00 -2.84 2.15
CA ILE A 43 21.17 -1.67 2.46
C ILE A 43 19.88 -1.78 1.64
N ILE A 44 18.78 -2.06 2.33
CA ILE A 44 17.48 -2.29 1.69
C ILE A 44 16.74 -0.95 1.59
N PRO A 45 16.26 -0.55 0.38
CA PRO A 45 15.69 0.78 0.15
C PRO A 45 14.26 0.96 0.66
N ILE A 46 13.64 -0.12 1.18
CA ILE A 46 12.27 -0.12 1.67
C ILE A 46 12.21 -0.78 3.05
N TYR A 47 11.29 -0.30 3.89
CA TYR A 47 10.96 -0.98 5.13
C TYR A 47 9.86 -2.01 4.90
N GLU A 48 10.17 -3.28 5.16
CA GLU A 48 9.21 -4.38 5.14
C GLU A 48 9.62 -5.45 6.15
N PRO A 49 8.75 -5.84 7.08
CA PRO A 49 9.08 -6.86 8.08
C PRO A 49 9.58 -8.16 7.46
N GLY A 50 10.75 -8.63 7.91
CA GLY A 50 11.37 -9.87 7.46
C GLY A 50 12.15 -9.79 6.14
N LEU A 51 12.10 -8.69 5.40
CA LEU A 51 12.73 -8.57 4.08
C LEU A 51 14.26 -8.48 4.16
N THR A 52 14.78 -7.62 5.03
CA THR A 52 16.23 -7.38 5.13
C THR A 52 17.04 -8.66 5.38
N PRO A 53 16.73 -9.50 6.39
CA PRO A 53 17.47 -10.73 6.62
C PRO A 53 17.32 -11.72 5.45
N LEU A 54 16.15 -11.74 4.79
CA LEU A 54 15.89 -12.62 3.66
C LEU A 54 16.75 -12.24 2.44
N VAL A 55 16.83 -10.96 2.12
CA VAL A 55 17.67 -10.44 1.02
C VAL A 55 19.15 -10.73 1.30
N LYS A 56 19.64 -10.39 2.49
CA LYS A 56 21.05 -10.60 2.86
C LYS A 56 21.45 -12.05 2.75
N LYS A 57 20.67 -12.94 3.35
CA LYS A 57 20.91 -14.39 3.33
C LYS A 57 21.03 -14.93 1.89
N ASN A 58 20.03 -14.61 1.05
CA ASN A 58 20.00 -15.15 -0.32
C ASN A 58 21.04 -14.53 -1.24
N TYR A 59 21.43 -13.27 -0.99
CA TYR A 59 22.56 -12.65 -1.69
C TYR A 59 23.89 -13.32 -1.32
N GLU A 60 24.17 -13.53 -0.03
CA GLU A 60 25.38 -14.20 0.46
C GLU A 60 25.50 -15.66 -0.01
N GLU A 61 24.36 -16.36 -0.10
CA GLU A 61 24.30 -17.75 -0.59
C GLU A 61 24.33 -17.84 -2.12
N GLY A 62 24.39 -16.73 -2.85
CA GLY A 62 24.52 -16.69 -4.30
C GLY A 62 23.27 -17.08 -5.09
N ARG A 63 22.09 -17.02 -4.43
CA ARG A 63 20.80 -17.25 -5.11
C ARG A 63 20.10 -15.98 -5.57
N LEU A 64 20.49 -14.83 -5.04
CA LEU A 64 19.94 -13.54 -5.37
C LEU A 64 21.05 -12.61 -5.85
N HIS A 65 20.87 -12.02 -7.02
CA HIS A 65 21.84 -11.13 -7.65
C HIS A 65 21.21 -9.80 -8.02
N PHE A 66 21.98 -8.73 -8.00
CA PHE A 66 21.57 -7.37 -8.38
C PHE A 66 22.48 -6.81 -9.44
N SER A 67 21.95 -6.24 -10.51
CA SER A 67 22.71 -5.64 -11.59
C SER A 67 21.94 -4.54 -12.32
N THR A 68 22.66 -3.66 -12.99
CA THR A 68 22.12 -2.71 -13.97
C THR A 68 22.25 -3.24 -15.41
N ASP A 69 22.92 -4.37 -15.60
CA ASP A 69 23.15 -4.99 -16.90
C ASP A 69 21.91 -5.76 -17.38
N ALA A 70 21.10 -5.08 -18.19
CA ALA A 70 19.87 -5.65 -18.74
C ALA A 70 20.14 -6.83 -19.70
N GLU A 71 21.22 -6.82 -20.49
CA GLU A 71 21.60 -7.89 -21.39
C GLU A 71 21.89 -9.18 -20.60
N ALA A 72 22.72 -9.08 -19.57
CA ALA A 72 22.98 -10.20 -18.65
C ALA A 72 21.71 -10.70 -17.96
N GLY A 73 20.81 -9.78 -17.56
CA GLY A 73 19.52 -10.11 -16.97
C GLY A 73 18.62 -10.91 -17.91
N VAL A 74 18.49 -10.51 -19.16
CA VAL A 74 17.69 -11.21 -20.16
C VAL A 74 18.30 -12.59 -20.47
N ALA A 75 19.62 -12.69 -20.55
CA ALA A 75 20.32 -13.97 -20.78
C ALA A 75 20.21 -14.93 -19.60
N HIS A 76 20.04 -14.43 -18.37
CA HIS A 76 20.03 -15.24 -17.14
C HIS A 76 18.87 -16.22 -17.06
N GLY A 77 17.65 -15.79 -17.28
CA GLY A 77 16.44 -16.60 -17.07
C GLY A 77 15.55 -16.74 -18.28
N THR A 78 14.84 -17.87 -18.40
CA THR A 78 13.73 -18.03 -19.34
C THR A 78 12.51 -17.25 -18.86
N ILE A 79 12.30 -17.19 -17.54
CA ILE A 79 11.21 -16.45 -16.91
C ILE A 79 11.68 -15.04 -16.60
N GLN A 80 10.95 -14.05 -17.13
CA GLN A 80 11.24 -12.63 -17.03
C GLN A 80 10.07 -11.92 -16.38
N PHE A 81 10.21 -11.48 -15.13
CA PHE A 81 9.19 -10.68 -14.45
C PHE A 81 9.31 -9.19 -14.77
N ILE A 82 8.21 -8.57 -15.11
CA ILE A 82 8.07 -7.11 -15.14
C ILE A 82 7.42 -6.68 -13.82
N ALA A 83 8.21 -6.06 -12.93
CA ALA A 83 7.78 -5.62 -11.61
C ALA A 83 8.15 -4.15 -11.36
N VAL A 84 7.95 -3.32 -12.37
CA VAL A 84 8.21 -1.88 -12.33
C VAL A 84 6.99 -1.10 -11.87
N GLY A 85 7.22 0.12 -11.38
CA GLY A 85 6.15 1.02 -10.96
C GLY A 85 5.24 1.44 -12.13
N THR A 86 3.96 1.59 -11.83
CA THR A 86 2.94 2.15 -12.71
C THR A 86 2.32 3.38 -12.03
N PRO A 87 3.07 4.50 -11.95
CA PRO A 87 2.56 5.70 -11.28
C PRO A 87 1.34 6.24 -12.03
N PRO A 88 0.48 7.02 -11.35
CA PRO A 88 -0.60 7.71 -12.04
C PRO A 88 -0.03 8.76 -13.00
N ASP A 89 -0.59 8.84 -14.19
CA ASP A 89 -0.38 9.94 -15.12
C ASP A 89 -1.19 11.19 -14.70
N GLU A 90 -0.98 12.33 -15.33
CA GLU A 90 -1.68 13.59 -15.02
C GLU A 90 -3.21 13.45 -15.06
N ASP A 91 -3.74 12.57 -15.90
CA ASP A 91 -5.17 12.31 -16.04
C ASP A 91 -5.71 11.23 -15.11
N GLY A 92 -4.87 10.66 -14.23
CA GLY A 92 -5.21 9.57 -13.30
C GLY A 92 -5.12 8.17 -13.91
N SER A 93 -4.80 8.03 -15.19
CA SER A 93 -4.51 6.73 -15.80
C SER A 93 -3.17 6.18 -15.31
N ALA A 94 -2.94 4.86 -15.48
CA ALA A 94 -1.65 4.26 -15.17
C ALA A 94 -0.61 4.59 -16.26
N ASP A 95 0.54 5.14 -15.88
CA ASP A 95 1.67 5.35 -16.79
C ASP A 95 2.38 4.01 -17.06
N LEU A 96 2.31 3.54 -18.29
CA LEU A 96 2.87 2.25 -18.72
C LEU A 96 4.25 2.37 -19.38
N LYS A 97 4.86 3.54 -19.38
CA LYS A 97 6.16 3.74 -20.06
C LYS A 97 7.27 2.82 -19.55
N TYR A 98 7.28 2.53 -18.24
CA TYR A 98 8.29 1.64 -17.65
C TYR A 98 8.03 0.17 -18.02
N VAL A 99 6.77 -0.25 -18.04
CA VAL A 99 6.37 -1.61 -18.47
C VAL A 99 6.78 -1.86 -19.92
N THR A 100 6.43 -0.96 -20.82
CA THR A 100 6.79 -1.07 -22.24
C THR A 100 8.29 -0.94 -22.49
N ALA A 101 9.00 -0.15 -21.69
CA ALA A 101 10.47 -0.05 -21.78
C ALA A 101 11.14 -1.38 -21.41
N VAL A 102 10.68 -2.05 -20.36
CA VAL A 102 11.19 -3.39 -19.99
C VAL A 102 10.88 -4.41 -21.07
N ALA A 103 9.65 -4.40 -21.62
CA ALA A 103 9.27 -5.29 -22.73
C ALA A 103 10.21 -5.14 -23.94
N ARG A 104 10.50 -3.91 -24.36
CA ARG A 104 11.46 -3.61 -25.44
C ARG A 104 12.87 -4.09 -25.08
N THR A 105 13.30 -3.89 -23.85
CA THR A 105 14.62 -4.32 -23.37
C THR A 105 14.75 -5.85 -23.44
N ILE A 106 13.73 -6.60 -23.01
CA ILE A 106 13.72 -8.06 -23.12
C ILE A 106 13.82 -8.46 -24.59
N ALA A 107 13.00 -7.91 -25.47
CA ALA A 107 13.03 -8.21 -26.89
C ALA A 107 14.33 -7.79 -27.58
N GLN A 108 14.99 -6.72 -27.09
CA GLN A 108 16.27 -6.24 -27.62
C GLN A 108 17.40 -7.24 -27.40
N TYR A 109 17.41 -7.94 -26.26
CA TYR A 109 18.53 -8.77 -25.86
C TYR A 109 18.24 -10.28 -25.90
N MET A 110 16.97 -10.69 -26.01
CA MET A 110 16.65 -12.14 -26.04
C MET A 110 17.22 -12.84 -27.26
N THR A 111 17.71 -14.04 -27.05
CA THR A 111 18.31 -14.93 -28.06
C THR A 111 17.68 -16.31 -28.09
N ASP A 112 16.67 -16.52 -27.26
CA ASP A 112 15.91 -17.76 -27.13
C ASP A 112 14.49 -17.43 -26.63
N HIS A 113 13.65 -18.46 -26.46
CA HIS A 113 12.29 -18.30 -25.97
C HIS A 113 12.26 -17.68 -24.56
N LYS A 114 11.37 -16.71 -24.35
CA LYS A 114 11.12 -16.07 -23.04
C LYS A 114 9.64 -16.14 -22.65
N VAL A 115 9.41 -16.36 -21.36
CA VAL A 115 8.09 -16.23 -20.73
C VAL A 115 8.12 -14.94 -19.91
N VAL A 116 7.35 -13.94 -20.34
CA VAL A 116 7.31 -12.61 -19.76
C VAL A 116 6.08 -12.49 -18.87
N LEU A 117 6.29 -12.36 -17.56
CA LEU A 117 5.23 -12.23 -16.58
C LEU A 117 5.06 -10.77 -16.17
N ASP A 118 3.94 -10.18 -16.48
CA ASP A 118 3.59 -8.86 -15.95
C ASP A 118 3.05 -9.00 -14.54
N LYS A 119 3.88 -8.59 -13.58
CA LYS A 119 3.58 -8.57 -12.14
C LYS A 119 3.07 -7.22 -11.69
N SER A 120 3.34 -6.18 -12.46
CA SER A 120 2.87 -4.81 -12.20
C SER A 120 1.35 -4.74 -12.26
N THR A 121 0.76 -3.85 -11.45
CA THR A 121 -0.68 -3.57 -11.54
C THR A 121 -0.95 -2.68 -12.75
N VAL A 122 -1.63 -3.22 -13.73
CA VAL A 122 -1.79 -2.62 -15.05
C VAL A 122 -3.23 -2.71 -15.56
N PRO A 123 -3.70 -1.73 -16.36
CA PRO A 123 -5.01 -1.78 -17.01
C PRO A 123 -5.17 -2.98 -17.95
N VAL A 124 -6.41 -3.40 -18.14
CA VAL A 124 -6.77 -4.43 -19.14
C VAL A 124 -6.28 -4.02 -20.54
N GLY A 125 -5.64 -4.94 -21.24
CA GLY A 125 -5.02 -4.71 -22.54
C GLY A 125 -3.53 -4.37 -22.47
N THR A 126 -2.93 -4.28 -21.30
CA THR A 126 -1.50 -4.00 -21.14
C THR A 126 -0.63 -5.14 -21.68
N ALA A 127 -1.02 -6.40 -21.47
CA ALA A 127 -0.29 -7.55 -22.01
C ALA A 127 -0.26 -7.52 -23.55
N ASP A 128 -1.32 -7.05 -24.20
CA ASP A 128 -1.34 -6.86 -25.65
C ASP A 128 -0.31 -5.82 -26.10
N ARG A 129 -0.22 -4.69 -25.38
CA ARG A 129 0.81 -3.66 -25.64
C ARG A 129 2.23 -4.18 -25.40
N VAL A 130 2.43 -4.98 -24.38
CA VAL A 130 3.73 -5.65 -24.12
C VAL A 130 4.09 -6.54 -25.30
N ARG A 131 3.15 -7.36 -25.75
CA ARG A 131 3.34 -8.25 -26.91
C ARG A 131 3.68 -7.47 -28.18
N GLU A 132 2.92 -6.42 -28.49
CA GLU A 132 3.17 -5.54 -29.64
C GLU A 132 4.56 -4.91 -29.57
N SER A 133 4.93 -4.32 -28.42
CA SER A 133 6.24 -3.69 -28.22
C SER A 133 7.41 -4.66 -28.38
N MET A 134 7.26 -5.89 -27.91
CA MET A 134 8.26 -6.95 -28.10
C MET A 134 8.38 -7.37 -29.55
N GLN A 135 7.23 -7.62 -30.20
CA GLN A 135 7.20 -8.04 -31.60
C GLN A 135 7.78 -6.98 -32.54
N GLU A 136 7.46 -5.71 -32.33
CA GLU A 136 8.06 -4.60 -33.08
C GLU A 136 9.58 -4.55 -32.93
N THR A 137 10.08 -4.78 -31.72
CA THR A 137 11.52 -4.78 -31.43
C THR A 137 12.21 -5.95 -32.12
N LEU A 138 11.64 -7.15 -32.06
CA LEU A 138 12.16 -8.33 -32.75
C LEU A 138 12.16 -8.14 -34.28
N ASN A 139 11.09 -7.58 -34.84
CA ASN A 139 11.00 -7.27 -36.26
C ASN A 139 12.10 -6.28 -36.69
N LYS A 140 12.38 -5.24 -35.90
CA LYS A 140 13.47 -4.28 -36.15
C LYS A 140 14.85 -4.95 -36.11
N ARG A 141 15.03 -5.97 -35.26
CA ARG A 141 16.25 -6.78 -35.20
C ARG A 141 16.36 -7.79 -36.35
N GLY A 142 15.29 -8.07 -37.07
CA GLY A 142 15.26 -9.07 -38.13
C GLY A 142 15.39 -10.51 -37.61
N VAL A 143 14.89 -10.79 -36.41
CA VAL A 143 14.91 -12.10 -35.76
C VAL A 143 13.48 -12.57 -35.44
N ASP A 144 13.31 -13.90 -35.31
CA ASP A 144 12.02 -14.54 -35.06
C ASP A 144 12.13 -15.45 -33.81
N TYR A 145 12.39 -14.84 -32.66
CA TYR A 145 12.35 -15.55 -31.39
C TYR A 145 10.95 -15.58 -30.83
N SER A 146 10.52 -16.73 -30.32
CA SER A 146 9.22 -16.87 -29.70
C SER A 146 9.22 -16.32 -28.27
N PHE A 147 8.07 -15.85 -27.83
CA PHE A 147 7.85 -15.44 -26.44
C PHE A 147 6.36 -15.56 -26.08
N ASP A 148 6.09 -15.69 -24.79
CA ASP A 148 4.74 -15.64 -24.23
C ASP A 148 4.64 -14.48 -23.25
N VAL A 149 3.51 -13.79 -23.23
CA VAL A 149 3.18 -12.75 -22.26
C VAL A 149 2.09 -13.27 -21.35
N VAL A 150 2.31 -13.18 -20.05
CA VAL A 150 1.43 -13.66 -18.98
C VAL A 150 1.06 -12.51 -18.06
N SER A 151 -0.20 -12.40 -17.69
CA SER A 151 -0.63 -11.56 -16.57
C SER A 151 -0.53 -12.35 -15.27
N ASN A 152 0.29 -11.90 -14.34
CA ASN A 152 0.49 -12.54 -13.05
C ASN A 152 0.48 -11.50 -11.93
N PRO A 153 -0.69 -10.89 -11.65
CA PRO A 153 -0.80 -9.81 -10.68
C PRO A 153 -0.43 -10.27 -9.29
N GLU A 154 0.08 -9.34 -8.46
CA GLU A 154 0.39 -9.58 -7.06
C GLU A 154 -0.75 -9.12 -6.14
N PHE A 155 -0.84 -9.74 -4.96
CA PHE A 155 -1.80 -9.39 -3.92
C PHE A 155 -1.11 -9.18 -2.57
N LEU A 156 0.10 -8.64 -2.59
CA LEU A 156 0.91 -8.40 -1.41
C LEU A 156 0.35 -7.23 -0.60
N LYS A 157 0.39 -7.36 0.71
CA LYS A 157 0.04 -6.27 1.65
C LYS A 157 1.33 -5.68 2.20
N GLU A 158 1.59 -4.40 1.98
CA GLU A 158 2.68 -3.70 2.67
C GLU A 158 2.57 -3.94 4.18
N GLY A 159 3.69 -4.24 4.82
CA GLY A 159 3.75 -4.63 6.23
C GLY A 159 3.57 -6.13 6.49
N ALA A 160 3.12 -6.90 5.52
CA ALA A 160 2.99 -8.36 5.58
C ALA A 160 3.40 -9.06 4.27
N ALA A 161 4.09 -8.35 3.37
CA ALA A 161 4.33 -8.81 2.01
C ALA A 161 5.21 -10.06 1.93
N VAL A 162 6.23 -10.18 2.76
CA VAL A 162 7.07 -11.40 2.80
C VAL A 162 6.23 -12.60 3.18
N ALA A 163 5.42 -12.49 4.22
CA ALA A 163 4.53 -13.58 4.66
C ALA A 163 3.49 -13.93 3.61
N ASP A 164 2.86 -12.94 2.99
CA ASP A 164 1.87 -13.12 1.93
C ASP A 164 2.48 -13.78 0.68
N CYS A 165 3.72 -13.40 0.32
CA CYS A 165 4.42 -13.96 -0.81
C CYS A 165 4.89 -15.40 -0.55
N MET A 166 5.33 -15.72 0.67
CA MET A 166 5.72 -17.08 1.09
C MET A 166 4.52 -18.03 1.21
N ARG A 167 3.35 -17.50 1.56
CA ARG A 167 2.11 -18.27 1.76
C ARG A 167 0.93 -17.58 1.09
N PRO A 168 0.94 -17.49 -0.25
CA PRO A 168 -0.13 -16.79 -0.97
C PRO A 168 -1.47 -17.51 -0.76
N GLU A 169 -2.54 -16.73 -0.60
CA GLU A 169 -3.90 -17.28 -0.57
C GLU A 169 -4.30 -17.79 -1.96
N ARG A 170 -3.83 -17.12 -3.00
CA ARG A 170 -4.03 -17.45 -4.41
C ARG A 170 -2.90 -16.91 -5.27
N ILE A 171 -2.69 -17.55 -6.41
CA ILE A 171 -1.77 -17.15 -7.48
C ILE A 171 -2.59 -17.04 -8.76
N VAL A 172 -2.90 -15.84 -9.20
CA VAL A 172 -3.66 -15.60 -10.44
C VAL A 172 -2.71 -15.61 -11.62
N VAL A 173 -3.04 -16.40 -12.62
CA VAL A 173 -2.27 -16.54 -13.86
C VAL A 173 -3.22 -16.38 -15.06
N GLY A 174 -3.00 -15.34 -15.83
CA GLY A 174 -3.68 -15.10 -17.10
C GLY A 174 -2.78 -15.51 -18.26
N THR A 175 -3.14 -16.58 -18.96
CA THR A 175 -2.44 -17.06 -20.15
C THR A 175 -3.37 -17.91 -21.02
N ASP A 176 -3.12 -17.87 -22.32
CA ASP A 176 -3.84 -18.69 -23.30
C ASP A 176 -3.01 -19.90 -23.76
N ASN A 177 -1.82 -20.11 -23.19
CA ASN A 177 -0.88 -21.16 -23.59
C ASN A 177 -0.69 -22.21 -22.48
N GLU A 178 -1.14 -23.46 -22.72
CA GLU A 178 -1.03 -24.55 -21.75
C GLU A 178 0.42 -24.97 -21.44
N ASP A 179 1.34 -24.81 -22.38
CA ASP A 179 2.76 -25.12 -22.15
C ASP A 179 3.35 -24.15 -21.11
N VAL A 180 2.94 -22.89 -21.15
CA VAL A 180 3.31 -21.87 -20.17
C VAL A 180 2.73 -22.20 -18.80
N VAL A 181 1.50 -22.72 -18.72
CA VAL A 181 0.91 -23.17 -17.45
C VAL A 181 1.79 -24.21 -16.78
N SER A 182 2.34 -25.15 -17.53
CA SER A 182 3.23 -26.19 -16.97
C SER A 182 4.51 -25.59 -16.39
N ILE A 183 5.12 -24.62 -17.07
CA ILE A 183 6.30 -23.88 -16.58
C ILE A 183 5.98 -23.12 -15.30
N LEU A 184 4.84 -22.46 -15.24
CA LEU A 184 4.45 -21.68 -14.06
C LEU A 184 4.04 -22.56 -12.88
N ARG A 185 3.49 -23.75 -13.14
CA ARG A 185 3.25 -24.74 -12.08
C ARG A 185 4.56 -25.18 -11.42
N GLU A 186 5.61 -25.41 -12.20
CA GLU A 186 6.94 -25.72 -11.67
C GLU A 186 7.53 -24.53 -10.88
N LEU A 187 7.40 -23.30 -11.40
CA LEU A 187 7.86 -22.09 -10.70
C LEU A 187 7.21 -21.93 -9.33
N TYR A 188 5.90 -22.13 -9.25
CA TYR A 188 5.10 -21.91 -8.05
C TYR A 188 4.86 -23.17 -7.20
N GLU A 189 5.41 -24.31 -7.58
CA GLU A 189 5.28 -25.57 -6.83
C GLU A 189 5.61 -25.43 -5.33
N PRO A 190 6.69 -24.72 -4.93
CA PRO A 190 7.03 -24.57 -3.52
C PRO A 190 5.94 -23.90 -2.67
N PHE A 191 5.03 -23.17 -3.30
CA PHE A 191 3.93 -22.43 -2.62
C PHE A 191 2.62 -23.23 -2.58
N ASN A 192 2.54 -24.36 -3.28
CA ASN A 192 1.33 -25.17 -3.46
C ASN A 192 1.30 -26.45 -2.59
N ARG A 193 2.01 -26.47 -1.46
CA ARG A 193 2.21 -27.68 -0.63
C ARG A 193 0.93 -28.35 -0.14
N ASN A 194 -0.09 -27.59 0.22
CA ASN A 194 -1.31 -28.13 0.83
C ASN A 194 -2.44 -28.30 -0.18
N HIS A 195 -2.53 -27.43 -1.17
CA HIS A 195 -3.50 -27.45 -2.25
C HIS A 195 -3.02 -26.55 -3.39
N ASP A 196 -3.57 -26.75 -4.56
CA ASP A 196 -3.31 -25.89 -5.72
C ASP A 196 -3.91 -24.50 -5.47
N ARG A 197 -3.06 -23.48 -5.44
CA ARG A 197 -3.43 -22.06 -5.24
C ARG A 197 -3.50 -21.30 -6.55
N MET A 198 -3.13 -21.93 -7.67
CA MET A 198 -3.16 -21.28 -8.97
C MET A 198 -4.58 -21.21 -9.49
N ILE A 199 -4.97 -19.99 -9.83
CA ILE A 199 -6.24 -19.70 -10.50
C ILE A 199 -5.91 -19.28 -11.92
N LEU A 200 -6.24 -20.16 -12.86
CA LEU A 200 -5.98 -19.95 -14.29
C LEU A 200 -7.17 -19.25 -14.92
N MET A 201 -6.87 -18.26 -15.75
CA MET A 201 -7.87 -17.52 -16.52
C MET A 201 -7.24 -16.90 -17.77
N ASP A 202 -8.05 -16.27 -18.62
CA ASP A 202 -7.52 -15.47 -19.71
C ASP A 202 -6.80 -14.21 -19.20
N ILE A 203 -6.00 -13.61 -20.06
CA ILE A 203 -5.12 -12.50 -19.70
C ILE A 203 -5.94 -11.26 -19.27
N HIS A 204 -6.98 -10.89 -19.98
CA HIS A 204 -7.80 -9.71 -19.67
C HIS A 204 -8.52 -9.87 -18.32
N SER A 205 -9.03 -11.06 -18.03
CA SER A 205 -9.64 -11.37 -16.73
C SER A 205 -8.64 -11.28 -15.58
N ALA A 206 -7.40 -11.74 -15.79
CA ALA A 206 -6.34 -11.64 -14.79
C ALA A 206 -5.96 -10.17 -14.50
N GLU A 207 -5.81 -9.35 -15.54
CA GLU A 207 -5.53 -7.91 -15.40
C GLU A 207 -6.67 -7.21 -14.63
N LEU A 208 -7.93 -7.48 -14.98
CA LEU A 208 -9.08 -6.88 -14.31
C LEU A 208 -9.22 -7.37 -12.85
N THR A 209 -8.88 -8.62 -12.56
CA THR A 209 -9.01 -9.22 -11.23
C THR A 209 -8.26 -8.41 -10.16
N LYS A 210 -7.06 -7.92 -10.48
CA LYS A 210 -6.27 -7.11 -9.55
C LYS A 210 -6.98 -5.80 -9.19
N TYR A 211 -7.44 -5.06 -10.18
CA TYR A 211 -8.19 -3.81 -9.96
C TYR A 211 -9.50 -4.06 -9.23
N ALA A 212 -10.25 -5.07 -9.64
CA ALA A 212 -11.52 -5.42 -9.01
C ALA A 212 -11.34 -5.79 -7.53
N ALA A 213 -10.30 -6.55 -7.18
CA ALA A 213 -10.00 -6.90 -5.80
C ALA A 213 -9.67 -5.66 -4.95
N ASN A 214 -8.77 -4.80 -5.42
CA ASN A 214 -8.40 -3.59 -4.69
C ASN A 214 -9.57 -2.60 -4.58
N CYS A 215 -10.35 -2.44 -5.64
CA CYS A 215 -11.54 -1.60 -5.61
C CYS A 215 -12.63 -2.14 -4.67
N MET A 216 -12.79 -3.47 -4.58
CA MET A 216 -13.73 -4.08 -3.63
C MET A 216 -13.30 -3.82 -2.19
N LEU A 217 -12.01 -3.96 -1.88
CA LEU A 217 -11.48 -3.66 -0.54
C LEU A 217 -11.65 -2.18 -0.19
N ALA A 218 -11.34 -1.27 -1.11
CA ALA A 218 -11.56 0.16 -0.94
C ALA A 218 -13.05 0.50 -0.74
N THR A 219 -13.94 -0.19 -1.47
CA THR A 219 -15.39 -0.04 -1.33
C THR A 219 -15.86 -0.43 0.08
N LYS A 220 -15.37 -1.52 0.62
CA LYS A 220 -15.69 -1.95 2.00
C LYS A 220 -15.30 -0.87 3.03
N ILE A 221 -14.11 -0.28 2.88
CA ILE A 221 -13.64 0.78 3.78
C ILE A 221 -14.48 2.03 3.63
N SER A 222 -14.73 2.53 2.43
CA SER A 222 -15.54 3.73 2.19
C SER A 222 -16.98 3.53 2.61
N PHE A 223 -17.57 2.35 2.39
CA PHE A 223 -18.90 2.02 2.88
C PHE A 223 -18.95 2.13 4.41
N MET A 224 -18.01 1.54 5.13
CA MET A 224 -17.98 1.62 6.59
C MET A 224 -17.73 3.04 7.08
N ASN A 225 -16.94 3.84 6.37
CA ASN A 225 -16.73 5.24 6.71
C ASN A 225 -18.00 6.08 6.49
N GLU A 226 -18.73 5.85 5.42
CA GLU A 226 -20.04 6.50 5.21
C GLU A 226 -21.04 6.12 6.31
N ILE A 227 -21.14 4.84 6.66
CA ILE A 227 -21.99 4.40 7.75
C ILE A 227 -21.53 4.95 9.11
N SER A 228 -20.20 5.15 9.30
CA SER A 228 -19.67 5.77 10.52
C SER A 228 -20.11 7.24 10.64
N ASN A 229 -20.16 7.98 9.52
CA ASN A 229 -20.67 9.33 9.51
C ASN A 229 -22.18 9.41 9.85
N LEU A 230 -22.96 8.47 9.34
CA LEU A 230 -24.37 8.32 9.73
C LEU A 230 -24.52 7.96 11.21
N ALA A 231 -23.71 7.03 11.72
CA ALA A 231 -23.71 6.65 13.12
C ALA A 231 -23.44 7.84 14.04
N GLU A 232 -22.49 8.72 13.65
CA GLU A 232 -22.18 9.97 14.37
C GLU A 232 -23.43 10.84 14.51
N LEU A 233 -24.17 11.04 13.43
CA LEU A 233 -25.36 11.88 13.41
C LEU A 233 -26.56 11.25 14.11
N LEU A 234 -26.67 9.92 14.07
CA LEU A 234 -27.79 9.17 14.64
C LEU A 234 -27.58 8.75 16.10
N GLY A 235 -26.42 9.06 16.69
CA GLY A 235 -26.09 8.66 18.06
C GLY A 235 -25.82 7.16 18.23
N ALA A 236 -25.50 6.44 17.13
CA ALA A 236 -25.09 5.04 17.15
C ALA A 236 -23.56 4.91 17.32
N ASP A 237 -23.11 3.72 17.72
CA ASP A 237 -21.68 3.39 17.80
C ASP A 237 -21.31 2.46 16.64
N ILE A 238 -20.47 2.96 15.73
CA ILE A 238 -20.07 2.20 14.54
C ILE A 238 -19.32 0.91 14.88
N GLU A 239 -18.61 0.84 16.01
CA GLU A 239 -17.94 -0.40 16.42
C GLU A 239 -18.92 -1.51 16.80
N LYS A 240 -20.07 -1.15 17.37
CA LYS A 240 -21.17 -2.09 17.63
C LYS A 240 -21.85 -2.51 16.32
N VAL A 241 -22.07 -1.57 15.40
CA VAL A 241 -22.62 -1.85 14.07
C VAL A 241 -21.67 -2.78 13.29
N ARG A 242 -20.38 -2.49 13.30
CA ARG A 242 -19.35 -3.31 12.67
C ARG A 242 -19.37 -4.76 13.16
N LYS A 243 -19.44 -4.96 14.47
CA LYS A 243 -19.54 -6.30 15.07
C LYS A 243 -20.84 -6.99 14.68
N GLY A 244 -21.94 -6.25 14.65
CA GLY A 244 -23.26 -6.78 14.25
C GLY A 244 -23.25 -7.28 12.80
N ILE A 245 -22.86 -6.44 11.84
CA ILE A 245 -22.85 -6.84 10.43
C ILE A 245 -21.76 -7.86 10.11
N GLY A 246 -20.60 -7.76 10.76
CA GLY A 246 -19.47 -8.67 10.55
C GLY A 246 -19.73 -10.11 11.00
N SER A 247 -20.71 -10.32 11.90
CA SER A 247 -21.13 -11.64 12.33
C SER A 247 -21.88 -12.43 11.25
N ASP A 248 -22.38 -11.76 10.22
CA ASP A 248 -22.92 -12.41 9.03
C ASP A 248 -21.76 -12.95 8.17
N SER A 249 -21.71 -14.26 7.94
CA SER A 249 -20.64 -14.92 7.16
C SER A 249 -20.54 -14.43 5.71
N ARG A 250 -21.59 -13.85 5.16
CA ARG A 250 -21.62 -13.24 3.82
C ARG A 250 -20.85 -11.93 3.77
N ILE A 251 -20.65 -11.25 4.92
CA ILE A 251 -19.94 -9.99 5.06
C ILE A 251 -18.55 -10.22 5.64
N GLY A 252 -18.47 -10.89 6.80
CA GLY A 252 -17.25 -11.13 7.54
C GLY A 252 -16.68 -9.88 8.20
N TYR A 253 -15.63 -10.05 9.02
CA TYR A 253 -15.02 -8.96 9.80
C TYR A 253 -13.88 -8.24 9.07
N SER A 254 -13.40 -8.78 7.98
CA SER A 254 -12.23 -8.24 7.27
C SER A 254 -12.58 -6.99 6.45
N PHE A 255 -11.72 -5.97 6.54
CA PHE A 255 -11.84 -4.71 5.78
C PHE A 255 -13.11 -3.88 6.06
N ILE A 256 -13.75 -4.07 7.19
CA ILE A 256 -14.89 -3.27 7.64
C ILE A 256 -14.57 -2.43 8.87
N TYR A 257 -13.33 -1.96 9.01
CA TYR A 257 -12.89 -1.06 10.07
C TYR A 257 -13.08 0.40 9.66
N PRO A 258 -13.87 1.17 10.40
CA PRO A 258 -13.99 2.61 10.17
C PRO A 258 -12.73 3.34 10.63
N GLY A 259 -12.42 4.46 10.01
CA GLY A 259 -11.27 5.27 10.37
C GLY A 259 -11.27 6.63 9.66
N CYS A 260 -10.12 7.29 9.69
CA CYS A 260 -9.93 8.60 9.07
C CYS A 260 -9.53 8.53 7.58
N GLY A 261 -9.94 7.49 6.89
CA GLY A 261 -9.67 7.27 5.46
C GLY A 261 -8.49 6.34 5.20
N TYR A 262 -8.47 5.77 4.00
CA TYR A 262 -7.36 4.95 3.53
C TYR A 262 -6.39 5.77 2.69
N GLY A 263 -5.13 5.34 2.67
CA GLY A 263 -4.06 5.87 1.83
C GLY A 263 -3.24 4.74 1.23
N GLY A 264 -1.95 5.00 1.03
CA GLY A 264 -0.99 4.07 0.45
C GLY A 264 -0.88 4.19 -1.05
N SER A 265 -0.02 3.36 -1.62
CA SER A 265 0.32 3.37 -3.05
C SER A 265 -0.68 2.63 -3.94
N CYS A 266 -1.57 1.83 -3.37
CA CYS A 266 -2.42 0.92 -4.14
C CYS A 266 -3.85 1.42 -4.26
N PHE A 267 -4.62 1.49 -3.16
CA PHE A 267 -6.05 1.76 -3.25
C PHE A 267 -6.41 3.08 -3.94
N PRO A 268 -5.81 4.23 -3.58
CA PRO A 268 -6.15 5.48 -4.25
C PRO A 268 -5.84 5.42 -5.76
N LYS A 269 -4.65 4.95 -6.09
CA LYS A 269 -4.18 4.86 -7.47
C LYS A 269 -5.04 3.89 -8.31
N ASP A 270 -5.35 2.72 -7.76
CA ASP A 270 -6.05 1.67 -8.51
C ASP A 270 -7.54 1.99 -8.70
N VAL A 271 -8.18 2.62 -7.71
CA VAL A 271 -9.55 3.14 -7.86
C VAL A 271 -9.61 4.21 -8.96
N GLN A 272 -8.69 5.17 -8.94
CA GLN A 272 -8.61 6.23 -9.96
C GLN A 272 -8.33 5.65 -11.36
N ALA A 273 -7.38 4.72 -11.47
CA ALA A 273 -7.04 4.08 -12.75
C ALA A 273 -8.22 3.30 -13.34
N LEU A 274 -8.98 2.57 -12.52
CA LEU A 274 -10.16 1.84 -13.01
C LEU A 274 -11.30 2.78 -13.39
N ILE A 275 -11.52 3.87 -12.63
CA ILE A 275 -12.46 4.93 -13.01
C ILE A 275 -12.08 5.47 -14.39
N ARG A 276 -10.81 5.81 -14.59
CA ARG A 276 -10.34 6.38 -15.86
C ARG A 276 -10.47 5.41 -17.02
N THR A 277 -10.11 4.14 -16.81
CA THR A 277 -10.30 3.08 -17.81
C THR A 277 -11.77 2.96 -18.22
N ALA A 278 -12.69 2.98 -17.26
CA ALA A 278 -14.13 2.92 -17.54
C ALA A 278 -14.60 4.12 -18.36
N GLU A 279 -14.17 5.33 -18.01
CA GLU A 279 -14.52 6.57 -18.73
C GLU A 279 -14.03 6.55 -20.18
N GLN A 280 -12.81 6.05 -20.43
CA GLN A 280 -12.24 5.95 -21.77
C GLN A 280 -13.05 5.04 -22.71
N ILE A 281 -13.77 4.06 -22.16
CA ILE A 281 -14.68 3.20 -22.92
C ILE A 281 -16.15 3.64 -22.86
N GLY A 282 -16.43 4.85 -22.31
CA GLY A 282 -17.77 5.41 -22.21
C GLY A 282 -18.64 4.86 -21.08
N TYR A 283 -18.06 4.13 -20.13
CA TYR A 283 -18.79 3.61 -18.98
C TYR A 283 -18.65 4.53 -17.76
N GLN A 284 -19.75 4.77 -17.04
CA GLN A 284 -19.77 5.61 -15.83
C GLN A 284 -19.67 4.74 -14.55
N PRO A 285 -18.51 4.67 -13.89
CA PRO A 285 -18.31 3.80 -12.73
C PRO A 285 -18.79 4.47 -11.44
N ARG A 286 -20.11 4.53 -11.25
CA ARG A 286 -20.75 5.30 -10.16
C ARG A 286 -20.33 4.90 -8.77
N ILE A 287 -20.19 3.59 -8.49
CA ILE A 287 -19.76 3.11 -7.18
C ILE A 287 -18.32 3.55 -6.91
N LEU A 288 -17.40 3.38 -7.86
CA LEU A 288 -15.99 3.71 -7.67
C LEU A 288 -15.78 5.21 -7.44
N ARG A 289 -16.53 6.06 -8.16
CA ARG A 289 -16.51 7.51 -7.90
C ARG A 289 -16.96 7.84 -6.49
N ALA A 290 -18.07 7.24 -6.04
CA ALA A 290 -18.56 7.42 -4.67
C ALA A 290 -17.54 6.94 -3.62
N VAL A 291 -16.85 5.84 -3.88
CA VAL A 291 -15.78 5.32 -2.99
C VAL A 291 -14.65 6.32 -2.84
N GLU A 292 -14.20 6.93 -3.94
CA GLU A 292 -13.15 7.96 -3.92
C GLU A 292 -13.60 9.23 -3.20
N ASP A 293 -14.80 9.73 -3.52
CA ASP A 293 -15.36 10.94 -2.91
C ASP A 293 -15.51 10.78 -1.40
N VAL A 294 -16.06 9.66 -0.93
CA VAL A 294 -16.18 9.35 0.50
C VAL A 294 -14.82 9.29 1.18
N ASN A 295 -13.82 8.69 0.55
CA ASN A 295 -12.49 8.61 1.13
C ASN A 295 -11.82 9.99 1.25
N ASN A 296 -11.97 10.83 0.23
CA ASN A 296 -11.43 12.19 0.24
C ASN A 296 -12.06 13.04 1.36
N ASP A 297 -13.36 12.91 1.58
CA ASP A 297 -14.03 13.59 2.68
C ASP A 297 -13.65 12.98 4.04
N GLN A 298 -13.45 11.68 4.12
CA GLN A 298 -13.08 11.01 5.36
C GLN A 298 -11.70 11.44 5.89
N LYS A 299 -10.76 11.75 5.01
CA LYS A 299 -9.44 12.29 5.41
C LYS A 299 -9.52 13.63 6.15
N LYS A 300 -10.63 14.35 6.02
CA LYS A 300 -10.87 15.65 6.69
C LYS A 300 -11.49 15.50 8.09
N LYS A 301 -11.89 14.30 8.51
CA LYS A 301 -12.65 14.10 9.77
C LYS A 301 -11.86 14.48 11.02
N LEU A 302 -10.59 14.08 11.13
CA LEU A 302 -9.77 14.47 12.27
C LEU A 302 -9.59 15.97 12.37
N PRO A 303 -9.19 16.69 11.31
CA PRO A 303 -9.18 18.15 11.32
C PRO A 303 -10.52 18.76 11.71
N GLU A 304 -11.65 18.27 11.19
CA GLU A 304 -12.99 18.76 11.54
C GLU A 304 -13.27 18.63 13.05
N PHE A 305 -12.93 17.52 13.68
CA PHE A 305 -13.09 17.33 15.12
C PHE A 305 -12.24 18.32 15.93
N ILE A 306 -11.00 18.54 15.49
CA ILE A 306 -10.07 19.47 16.16
C ILE A 306 -10.60 20.90 16.07
N LEU A 307 -11.00 21.36 14.89
CA LEU A 307 -11.55 22.68 14.69
C LEU A 307 -12.88 22.88 15.44
N ARG A 308 -13.71 21.85 15.51
CA ARG A 308 -14.95 21.91 16.33
C ARG A 308 -14.65 22.09 17.81
N HIS A 309 -13.60 21.48 18.33
CA HIS A 309 -13.22 21.55 19.74
C HIS A 309 -12.49 22.85 20.09
N PHE A 310 -11.51 23.25 19.27
CA PHE A 310 -10.60 24.36 19.57
C PHE A 310 -10.97 25.68 18.85
N GLY A 311 -11.87 25.65 17.87
CA GLY A 311 -12.14 26.75 16.96
C GLY A 311 -11.20 26.81 15.78
N ASP A 312 -11.45 27.72 14.83
CA ASP A 312 -10.72 27.82 13.56
C ASP A 312 -9.32 28.45 13.69
N ASP A 313 -9.06 29.17 14.77
CA ASP A 313 -7.75 29.77 15.04
C ASP A 313 -6.95 28.89 16.01
N LEU A 314 -5.99 28.16 15.46
CA LEU A 314 -5.14 27.26 16.21
C LEU A 314 -3.76 27.86 16.55
N ARG A 315 -3.56 29.17 16.35
CA ARG A 315 -2.30 29.84 16.71
C ARG A 315 -1.99 29.63 18.19
N GLY A 316 -0.75 29.26 18.49
CA GLY A 316 -0.31 28.97 19.85
C GLY A 316 -0.74 27.60 20.37
N LYS A 317 -1.47 26.81 19.59
CA LYS A 317 -1.80 25.41 19.90
C LYS A 317 -0.75 24.46 19.34
N THR A 318 -0.45 23.42 20.09
CA THR A 318 0.46 22.33 19.70
C THR A 318 -0.28 21.00 19.80
N PHE A 319 -0.19 20.20 18.77
CA PHE A 319 -0.80 18.87 18.74
C PHE A 319 0.25 17.79 18.69
N ALA A 320 0.14 16.81 19.59
CA ALA A 320 0.87 15.55 19.50
C ALA A 320 0.18 14.67 18.47
N VAL A 321 0.92 14.19 17.46
CA VAL A 321 0.40 13.29 16.43
C VAL A 321 1.13 11.96 16.52
N TRP A 322 0.39 10.90 16.79
CA TRP A 322 0.87 9.54 16.77
C TRP A 322 0.45 8.85 15.48
N GLY A 323 1.44 8.45 14.69
CA GLY A 323 1.25 7.80 13.40
C GLY A 323 1.27 8.77 12.23
N LEU A 324 2.18 8.53 11.29
CA LEU A 324 2.35 9.29 10.05
C LEU A 324 2.19 8.40 8.82
N ALA A 325 2.63 7.14 8.89
CA ALA A 325 2.41 6.15 7.84
C ALA A 325 0.91 5.91 7.61
N PHE A 326 0.53 5.54 6.39
CA PHE A 326 -0.88 5.32 6.07
C PHE A 326 -1.51 4.13 6.80
N LYS A 327 -0.69 3.21 7.27
CA LYS A 327 -1.06 2.04 8.11
C LYS A 327 0.14 1.54 8.91
N PRO A 328 -0.02 0.62 9.89
CA PRO A 328 1.09 0.01 10.62
C PRO A 328 2.03 -0.83 9.73
N ASN A 329 3.25 -1.03 10.20
CA ASN A 329 4.27 -1.89 9.64
C ASN A 329 4.79 -1.47 8.26
N THR A 330 4.69 -0.19 7.94
CA THR A 330 5.27 0.44 6.76
C THR A 330 5.75 1.85 7.08
N ASP A 331 6.65 2.39 6.26
CA ASP A 331 7.09 3.78 6.28
C ASP A 331 6.38 4.64 5.23
N ASP A 332 5.46 4.03 4.45
CA ASP A 332 4.79 4.70 3.33
C ASP A 332 3.78 5.75 3.81
N MET A 333 3.98 6.99 3.36
CA MET A 333 3.10 8.12 3.63
C MET A 333 2.31 8.61 2.40
N ARG A 334 2.38 7.88 1.28
CA ARG A 334 1.62 8.26 0.08
C ARG A 334 0.13 8.24 0.36
N GLU A 335 -0.56 9.33 0.01
CA GLU A 335 -2.00 9.49 0.24
C GLU A 335 -2.44 9.26 1.71
N ALA A 336 -1.52 9.35 2.67
CA ALA A 336 -1.82 9.15 4.09
C ALA A 336 -2.73 10.26 4.64
N SER A 337 -3.69 9.88 5.48
CA SER A 337 -4.59 10.83 6.15
C SER A 337 -3.84 11.81 7.06
N SER A 338 -2.68 11.41 7.58
CA SER A 338 -1.80 12.28 8.36
C SER A 338 -1.33 13.50 7.58
N ARG A 339 -1.14 13.40 6.26
CA ARG A 339 -0.74 14.55 5.43
C ARG A 339 -1.82 15.61 5.41
N VAL A 340 -3.06 15.21 5.17
CA VAL A 340 -4.22 16.13 5.21
C VAL A 340 -4.37 16.76 6.59
N LEU A 341 -4.21 15.96 7.65
CA LEU A 341 -4.24 16.44 9.02
C LEU A 341 -3.18 17.53 9.28
N LEU A 342 -1.91 17.22 9.02
CA LEU A 342 -0.81 18.15 9.30
C LEU A 342 -0.94 19.44 8.49
N GLU A 343 -1.22 19.34 7.20
CA GLU A 343 -1.40 20.49 6.32
C GLU A 343 -2.53 21.39 6.83
N THR A 344 -3.68 20.81 7.20
CA THR A 344 -4.81 21.58 7.75
C THR A 344 -4.46 22.24 9.07
N LEU A 345 -3.78 21.55 9.99
CA LEU A 345 -3.36 22.13 11.26
C LEU A 345 -2.42 23.32 11.07
N TRP A 346 -1.47 23.23 10.15
CA TRP A 346 -0.56 24.34 9.82
C TRP A 346 -1.28 25.51 9.16
N GLU A 347 -2.23 25.26 8.26
CA GLU A 347 -3.07 26.31 7.64
C GLU A 347 -3.83 27.12 8.69
N HIS A 348 -4.22 26.49 9.80
CA HIS A 348 -4.89 27.16 10.93
C HIS A 348 -3.92 27.70 12.00
N GLY A 349 -2.61 27.62 11.76
CA GLY A 349 -1.57 28.20 12.60
C GLY A 349 -1.05 27.33 13.75
N ALA A 350 -1.40 26.05 13.78
CA ALA A 350 -0.96 25.13 14.82
C ALA A 350 0.50 24.66 14.62
N THR A 351 1.11 24.22 15.71
CA THR A 351 2.37 23.47 15.71
C THR A 351 2.09 21.97 15.92
N VAL A 352 2.87 21.12 15.28
CA VAL A 352 2.74 19.67 15.39
C VAL A 352 4.01 19.06 15.98
N GLN A 353 3.86 18.17 16.95
CA GLN A 353 4.88 17.27 17.46
C GLN A 353 4.48 15.84 17.09
N ALA A 354 5.20 15.19 16.17
CA ALA A 354 4.80 13.93 15.61
C ALA A 354 5.78 12.81 15.95
N PHE A 355 5.22 11.62 16.10
CA PHE A 355 5.96 10.37 16.24
C PHE A 355 5.35 9.28 15.38
N ASP A 356 6.19 8.56 14.67
CA ASP A 356 5.86 7.31 13.98
C ASP A 356 7.04 6.33 14.14
N PRO A 357 6.81 5.04 14.39
CA PRO A 357 7.91 4.07 14.55
C PRO A 357 8.82 3.96 13.34
N GLU A 358 8.32 4.15 12.11
CA GLU A 358 9.08 3.88 10.88
C GLU A 358 9.07 5.05 9.88
N ALA A 359 8.08 5.93 9.90
CA ALA A 359 7.88 6.94 8.86
C ALA A 359 8.49 8.32 9.16
N MET A 360 9.35 8.45 10.16
CA MET A 360 9.93 9.75 10.54
C MET A 360 10.82 10.32 9.45
N ASP A 361 11.68 9.51 8.83
CA ASP A 361 12.58 9.93 7.76
C ASP A 361 11.78 10.32 6.50
N GLU A 362 10.73 9.57 6.21
CA GLU A 362 9.84 9.88 5.08
C GLU A 362 9.07 11.17 5.33
N ALA A 363 8.59 11.41 6.54
CA ALA A 363 7.96 12.68 6.90
C ALA A 363 8.94 13.86 6.75
N GLN A 364 10.19 13.70 7.19
CA GLN A 364 11.23 14.72 7.02
C GLN A 364 11.50 15.00 5.53
N ARG A 365 11.53 13.95 4.71
CA ARG A 365 11.71 14.07 3.26
C ARG A 365 10.55 14.84 2.59
N ILE A 366 9.31 14.53 3.00
CA ILE A 366 8.09 15.14 2.40
C ILE A 366 7.95 16.59 2.81
N PHE A 367 8.06 16.88 4.10
CA PHE A 367 7.74 18.21 4.65
C PHE A 367 8.94 19.14 4.76
N GLY A 368 10.16 18.62 4.66
CA GLY A 368 11.39 19.38 4.86
C GLY A 368 11.55 19.88 6.30
N HIS A 369 12.38 20.88 6.50
CA HIS A 369 12.54 21.56 7.79
C HIS A 369 11.47 22.65 7.93
N ARG A 370 10.65 22.52 8.99
CA ARG A 370 9.60 23.46 9.33
C ARG A 370 9.69 23.84 10.81
N GLU A 371 9.47 25.11 11.13
CA GLU A 371 9.40 25.57 12.53
C GLU A 371 8.16 25.06 13.26
N ASP A 372 7.10 24.74 12.52
CA ASP A 372 5.81 24.25 13.02
C ASP A 372 5.70 22.71 12.98
N LEU A 373 6.81 21.99 12.71
CA LEU A 373 6.90 20.54 12.78
C LEU A 373 8.11 20.11 13.60
N ARG A 374 7.87 19.37 14.67
CA ARG A 374 8.88 18.68 15.45
C ARG A 374 8.65 17.16 15.37
N LEU A 375 9.59 16.46 14.76
CA LEU A 375 9.63 14.99 14.80
C LEU A 375 10.33 14.55 16.08
N THR A 376 9.70 13.70 16.87
CA THR A 376 10.16 13.33 18.22
C THR A 376 10.67 11.89 18.26
N GLY A 377 11.64 11.61 19.13
CA GLY A 377 12.25 10.29 19.22
C GLY A 377 11.38 9.21 19.86
N THR A 378 10.33 9.60 20.60
CA THR A 378 9.39 8.68 21.26
C THR A 378 7.98 9.22 21.19
N LYS A 379 7.00 8.33 21.35
CA LYS A 379 5.59 8.75 21.41
C LYS A 379 5.29 9.62 22.64
N GLU A 380 5.97 9.37 23.74
CA GLU A 380 5.86 10.16 24.97
C GLU A 380 6.43 11.57 24.79
N SER A 381 7.56 11.68 24.09
CA SER A 381 8.19 12.99 23.81
C SER A 381 7.28 13.91 23.01
N ALA A 382 6.43 13.35 22.15
CA ALA A 382 5.46 14.14 21.37
C ALA A 382 4.40 14.82 22.24
N LEU A 383 4.13 14.31 23.43
CA LEU A 383 3.08 14.81 24.33
C LEU A 383 3.49 16.09 25.07
N HIS A 384 4.79 16.34 25.27
CA HIS A 384 5.26 17.45 26.08
C HIS A 384 4.86 18.80 25.51
N GLY A 385 4.07 19.55 26.28
CA GLY A 385 3.57 20.87 25.89
C GLY A 385 2.47 20.84 24.82
N ALA A 386 1.98 19.66 24.43
CA ALA A 386 0.89 19.53 23.49
C ALA A 386 -0.47 19.78 24.14
N ASP A 387 -1.36 20.45 23.40
CA ASP A 387 -2.71 20.72 23.85
C ASP A 387 -3.61 19.48 23.81
N ALA A 388 -3.39 18.59 22.84
CA ALA A 388 -4.15 17.35 22.67
C ALA A 388 -3.32 16.30 21.94
N LEU A 389 -3.78 15.05 22.01
CA LEU A 389 -3.24 13.91 21.23
C LEU A 389 -4.16 13.61 20.04
N VAL A 390 -3.55 13.40 18.87
CA VAL A 390 -4.23 12.95 17.64
C VAL A 390 -3.60 11.63 17.17
N ILE A 391 -4.42 10.63 16.88
CA ILE A 391 -3.97 9.33 16.40
C ILE A 391 -4.42 9.12 14.95
N CYS A 392 -3.45 8.97 14.05
CA CYS A 392 -3.72 8.74 12.61
C CYS A 392 -3.46 7.31 12.15
N THR A 393 -2.58 6.57 12.84
CA THR A 393 -2.17 5.21 12.46
C THR A 393 -2.26 4.29 13.67
N GLU A 394 -2.82 3.11 13.47
CA GLU A 394 -3.10 2.14 14.52
C GLU A 394 -1.90 1.23 14.86
N TRP A 395 -0.72 1.81 15.05
CA TRP A 395 0.45 1.04 15.45
C TRP A 395 0.21 0.26 16.75
N GLN A 396 0.78 -0.94 16.84
CA GLN A 396 0.58 -1.82 18.00
C GLN A 396 0.98 -1.15 19.33
N ASN A 397 2.06 -0.38 19.32
CA ASN A 397 2.57 0.30 20.52
C ASN A 397 1.73 1.52 20.97
N PHE A 398 0.69 1.91 20.18
CA PHE A 398 -0.24 2.97 20.59
C PHE A 398 -1.49 2.42 21.31
N ARG A 399 -1.71 1.10 21.30
CA ARG A 399 -2.95 0.48 21.79
C ARG A 399 -3.08 0.45 23.31
N ALA A 400 -1.97 0.44 24.03
CA ALA A 400 -1.96 0.38 25.50
C ALA A 400 -1.01 1.42 26.08
N PRO A 401 -1.31 2.73 25.91
CA PRO A 401 -0.49 3.77 26.52
C PRO A 401 -0.75 3.83 28.03
N ASP A 402 0.18 4.46 28.76
CA ASP A 402 -0.08 4.88 30.12
C ASP A 402 -0.98 6.14 30.10
N PHE A 403 -2.26 5.94 30.41
CA PHE A 403 -3.25 7.03 30.39
C PHE A 403 -3.02 8.08 31.49
N ASP A 404 -2.35 7.73 32.58
CA ASP A 404 -2.01 8.70 33.63
C ASP A 404 -0.86 9.61 33.15
N VAL A 405 0.11 9.04 32.41
CA VAL A 405 1.16 9.83 31.74
C VAL A 405 0.53 10.78 30.71
N LEU A 406 -0.39 10.28 29.86
CA LEU A 406 -1.11 11.12 28.90
C LEU A 406 -1.81 12.28 29.58
N LYS A 407 -2.60 12.00 30.61
CA LYS A 407 -3.39 13.00 31.33
C LYS A 407 -2.53 14.06 32.01
N ASN A 408 -1.41 13.65 32.58
CA ASN A 408 -0.52 14.55 33.30
C ASN A 408 0.42 15.35 32.41
N THR A 409 0.67 14.88 31.17
CA THR A 409 1.62 15.51 30.24
C THR A 409 0.94 16.45 29.24
N LEU A 410 -0.24 16.11 28.74
CA LEU A 410 -1.03 17.00 27.88
C LEU A 410 -1.55 18.19 28.65
N LYS A 411 -1.61 19.36 28.00
CA LYS A 411 -2.23 20.56 28.60
C LYS A 411 -3.72 20.35 28.87
N GLN A 412 -4.39 19.60 28.00
CA GLN A 412 -5.78 19.20 28.14
C GLN A 412 -5.90 17.69 27.90
N PRO A 413 -6.71 16.97 28.68
CA PRO A 413 -6.89 15.53 28.50
C PRO A 413 -7.84 15.25 27.32
N VAL A 414 -7.43 15.59 26.11
CA VAL A 414 -8.21 15.46 24.87
C VAL A 414 -7.50 14.57 23.89
N ILE A 415 -8.22 13.57 23.36
CA ILE A 415 -7.74 12.62 22.37
C ILE A 415 -8.66 12.62 21.16
N PHE A 416 -8.09 12.84 19.97
CA PHE A 416 -8.73 12.66 18.68
C PHE A 416 -8.21 11.37 18.06
N ASP A 417 -9.05 10.34 18.02
CA ASP A 417 -8.63 8.99 17.61
C ASP A 417 -9.24 8.64 16.25
N GLY A 418 -8.43 8.72 15.21
CA GLY A 418 -8.81 8.40 13.84
C GLY A 418 -8.89 6.91 13.53
N ARG A 419 -8.57 6.04 14.48
CA ARG A 419 -8.54 4.57 14.29
C ARG A 419 -9.33 3.78 15.32
N ASN A 420 -10.05 4.47 16.20
CA ASN A 420 -10.90 3.84 17.23
C ASN A 420 -10.16 2.83 18.10
N LEU A 421 -8.96 3.20 18.57
CA LEU A 421 -8.11 2.31 19.37
C LEU A 421 -8.65 2.07 20.78
N TYR A 422 -9.35 3.07 21.33
CA TYR A 422 -9.73 3.09 22.74
C TYR A 422 -11.22 2.96 22.95
N ASP A 423 -11.57 2.51 24.15
CA ASP A 423 -12.96 2.48 24.61
C ASP A 423 -13.39 3.87 25.13
N PRO A 424 -14.42 4.48 24.52
CA PRO A 424 -14.86 5.83 24.90
C PRO A 424 -15.33 5.94 26.34
N GLU A 425 -16.06 4.93 26.86
CA GLU A 425 -16.58 4.96 28.23
C GLU A 425 -15.44 4.90 29.26
N ARG A 426 -14.44 4.05 28.98
CA ARG A 426 -13.26 3.94 29.83
C ARG A 426 -12.46 5.23 29.88
N LEU A 427 -12.27 5.91 28.75
CA LEU A 427 -11.56 7.18 28.70
C LEU A 427 -12.36 8.31 29.39
N ASN A 428 -13.66 8.34 29.20
CA ASN A 428 -14.53 9.29 29.88
C ASN A 428 -14.45 9.14 31.40
N LYS A 429 -14.50 7.92 31.93
CA LYS A 429 -14.32 7.62 33.35
C LYS A 429 -12.96 8.07 33.90
N ARG A 430 -11.93 8.12 33.07
CA ARG A 430 -10.59 8.63 33.39
C ARG A 430 -10.49 10.14 33.28
N GLY A 431 -11.53 10.83 32.81
CA GLY A 431 -11.60 12.27 32.66
C GLY A 431 -11.01 12.80 31.35
N PHE A 432 -10.93 11.98 30.31
CA PHE A 432 -10.59 12.41 28.96
C PHE A 432 -11.82 12.88 28.17
N VAL A 433 -11.63 13.88 27.34
CA VAL A 433 -12.51 14.17 26.22
C VAL A 433 -12.01 13.34 25.04
N TYR A 434 -12.83 12.45 24.52
CA TYR A 434 -12.43 11.51 23.47
C TYR A 434 -13.33 11.64 22.25
N TYR A 435 -12.69 11.84 21.09
CA TYR A 435 -13.33 11.89 19.78
C TYR A 435 -12.90 10.66 18.97
N GLY A 436 -13.82 9.74 18.74
CA GLY A 436 -13.63 8.58 17.86
C GLY A 436 -14.45 8.73 16.58
N ILE A 437 -14.09 7.99 15.55
CA ILE A 437 -14.80 7.97 14.28
C ILE A 437 -16.11 7.18 14.43
N GLY A 438 -17.25 7.84 14.15
CA GLY A 438 -18.56 7.19 14.16
C GLY A 438 -19.02 6.63 15.54
N ARG A 439 -18.53 7.24 16.65
CA ARG A 439 -18.86 6.79 18.03
C ARG A 439 -20.02 7.56 18.64
N GLY A 440 -20.97 7.96 17.81
CA GLY A 440 -22.06 8.84 18.20
C GLY A 440 -21.57 10.26 18.48
N GLU A 441 -22.44 11.16 18.95
CA GLU A 441 -21.91 12.36 19.60
C GLU A 441 -20.91 11.86 20.63
N SER A 442 -19.61 12.15 20.41
CA SER A 442 -18.60 11.62 21.31
C SER A 442 -19.13 11.81 22.73
N ILE A 443 -18.99 10.77 23.55
CA ILE A 443 -19.65 10.68 24.88
C ILE A 443 -19.61 11.98 25.68
N ASN A 444 -18.69 12.85 25.34
CA ASN A 444 -18.48 14.16 25.96
C ASN A 444 -19.22 15.32 25.28
N LEU A 445 -19.82 15.13 24.10
CA LEU A 445 -20.65 16.15 23.43
C LEU A 445 -22.13 16.05 23.79
N ARG A 446 -22.53 15.00 24.49
CA ARG A 446 -23.88 14.90 25.09
C ARG A 446 -23.93 15.79 26.33
N LYS A 447 -24.35 17.02 26.16
CA LYS A 447 -24.80 17.91 27.24
C LYS A 447 -26.25 17.63 27.58
#